data_db8d9eb0e3713ebdbe5bb39ebe718c1f
#
_entry.id   db8d9eb0e3713ebdbe5bb39ebe718c1f
#
_cell.length_a   1.000
_cell.length_b   1.000
_cell.length_c   1.000
_cell.angle_alpha   90.00
_cell.angle_beta   90.00
_cell.angle_gamma   90.00
#
_symmetry.space_group_name_H-M   'P 1'
#
loop_
_entity.id
_entity.type
_entity.pdbx_description
1 polymer ?
#
loop_
_entity_poly.entity_id
_entity_poly.type
_entity_poly.pdbx_seq_one_letter_code
_entity_poly.pdbx_strand_id
1 'polypeptide(L)'
;MIEPTGPESPRKAHEARGRAITRRALVASMLVAAVVGGAVAAGVTLGTMRLQSRTNPQEVGLTTGVTIKEEDATNAVAQKAAPAIVSIVTQESSLSHGSGFLVTSDGYIVSNVAVIANAKSLAVLLSGDPKRHDVRPVDYDCTTGVAVLKMDQVSNLPTLAFDNGASLQLGQFVIVRGGTWNDPHVVTRGVISALHSMVTVAAPFGGTPERQMSNVIQTDAQIDPGVSGAPLLNVGGHVIGVTMAGSSHGQPVGFALPSSDLEQEVEQIIQAGSLVVASLGAQTLDVSADTAAVRGGVPGAQITSLDSGGPAERAGLKAGDVITQLDDQKLDDAHPLAPLLRTRFKPDQRVTVSYARSGSSGQVQLTLLGEHPSCR
;
A
#
# COMPACT_ATOMS: atom_id res chain seq x y z
N MET A 1 52.00 -57.17 -25.91
CA MET A 1 53.24 -57.44 -26.68
C MET A 1 54.26 -56.41 -26.30
N ILE A 2 55.26 -56.86 -25.53
CA ILE A 2 56.68 -56.49 -25.57
C ILE A 2 57.08 -55.20 -24.82
N GLU A 3 57.57 -55.42 -23.58
CA GLU A 3 58.77 -54.80 -23.02
C GLU A 3 59.94 -54.94 -23.96
N PRO A 4 61.11 -54.30 -23.80
CA PRO A 4 61.91 -54.25 -22.57
C PRO A 4 62.90 -53.05 -22.36
N THR A 5 63.37 -53.00 -21.11
CA THR A 5 64.78 -52.91 -20.59
C THR A 5 65.62 -51.65 -20.78
N GLY A 6 66.05 -51.14 -19.70
CA GLY A 6 67.18 -50.63 -18.95
C GLY A 6 68.42 -50.10 -19.69
N PRO A 7 69.48 -49.56 -19.05
CA PRO A 7 70.12 -50.10 -17.85
C PRO A 7 70.59 -49.06 -16.79
N GLU A 8 71.02 -49.64 -15.68
CA GLU A 8 71.74 -49.09 -14.52
C GLU A 8 73.10 -48.47 -14.80
N SER A 9 73.51 -47.56 -13.90
CA SER A 9 74.78 -47.57 -13.18
C SER A 9 75.13 -46.22 -12.54
N PRO A 10 76.13 -46.07 -11.69
CA PRO A 10 76.29 -46.63 -10.35
C PRO A 10 76.47 -45.53 -9.26
N ARG A 11 76.38 -46.00 -8.02
CA ARG A 11 76.63 -45.32 -6.75
C ARG A 11 78.03 -44.71 -6.62
N LYS A 12 78.15 -43.51 -6.08
CA LYS A 12 79.30 -43.08 -5.28
C LYS A 12 78.86 -42.70 -3.87
N ALA A 13 79.32 -43.44 -2.91
CA ALA A 13 79.24 -43.22 -1.49
C ALA A 13 80.09 -42.00 -1.10
N HIS A 14 79.54 -41.06 -0.39
CA HIS A 14 80.27 -40.05 0.38
C HIS A 14 80.04 -40.31 1.86
N GLU A 15 81.12 -40.74 2.54
CA GLU A 15 81.19 -40.83 4.01
C GLU A 15 80.92 -39.45 4.64
N ALA A 16 79.87 -39.34 5.45
CA ALA A 16 79.65 -38.21 6.32
C ALA A 16 80.18 -38.52 7.73
N ARG A 17 81.30 -37.89 8.10
CA ARG A 17 81.84 -37.87 9.46
C ARG A 17 80.76 -37.23 10.42
N GLY A 18 80.23 -38.08 11.30
CA GLY A 18 79.37 -37.68 12.39
C GLY A 18 80.12 -36.87 13.44
N ARG A 19 79.78 -35.62 13.57
CA ARG A 19 80.13 -34.81 14.74
C ARG A 19 79.17 -35.14 15.87
N ALA A 20 79.64 -35.67 16.95
CA ALA A 20 78.90 -35.94 18.16
C ALA A 20 78.51 -34.61 18.81
N ILE A 21 77.20 -34.33 18.76
CA ILE A 21 76.59 -33.17 19.44
C ILE A 21 76.53 -33.51 20.93
N THR A 22 77.23 -32.75 21.80
CA THR A 22 77.27 -32.97 23.23
C THR A 22 75.83 -32.63 23.79
N ARG A 23 75.36 -33.43 24.75
CA ARG A 23 74.03 -33.25 25.40
C ARG A 23 73.75 -31.85 25.86
N ARG A 24 74.81 -31.07 26.22
CA ARG A 24 74.65 -29.63 26.61
C ARG A 24 74.29 -28.74 25.42
N ALA A 25 74.73 -28.95 24.23
CA ALA A 25 74.40 -28.23 23.04
C ALA A 25 72.89 -28.45 22.60
N LEU A 26 72.45 -29.73 22.81
CA LEU A 26 71.07 -30.09 22.50
C LEU A 26 70.06 -29.46 23.47
N VAL A 27 70.36 -29.35 24.76
CA VAL A 27 69.54 -28.68 25.75
C VAL A 27 69.53 -27.16 25.56
N ALA A 28 70.64 -26.55 25.19
CA ALA A 28 70.72 -25.12 24.89
C ALA A 28 69.91 -24.77 23.64
N SER A 29 69.95 -25.60 22.59
CA SER A 29 69.14 -25.37 21.39
C SER A 29 67.64 -25.55 21.62
N MET A 30 67.22 -26.48 22.49
CA MET A 30 65.79 -26.61 22.87
C MET A 30 65.29 -25.42 23.70
N LEU A 31 66.12 -24.89 24.60
CA LEU A 31 65.75 -23.70 25.38
C LEU A 31 65.61 -22.44 24.51
N VAL A 32 66.49 -22.22 23.55
CA VAL A 32 66.40 -21.11 22.60
C VAL A 32 65.17 -21.25 21.71
N ALA A 33 64.85 -22.47 21.23
CA ALA A 33 63.69 -22.74 20.43
C ALA A 33 62.35 -22.47 21.22
N ALA A 34 62.32 -22.83 22.51
CA ALA A 34 61.15 -22.58 23.38
C ALA A 34 60.93 -21.09 23.64
N VAL A 35 61.99 -20.29 23.84
CA VAL A 35 61.88 -18.85 24.04
C VAL A 35 61.48 -18.10 22.78
N VAL A 36 62.04 -18.46 21.64
CA VAL A 36 61.66 -17.89 20.33
C VAL A 36 60.25 -18.30 19.93
N GLY A 37 59.89 -19.57 20.12
CA GLY A 37 58.54 -20.06 19.85
C GLY A 37 57.48 -19.39 20.76
N GLY A 38 57.78 -19.21 22.03
CA GLY A 38 56.90 -18.51 22.97
C GLY A 38 56.72 -17.01 22.64
N ALA A 39 57.82 -16.35 22.23
CA ALA A 39 57.75 -14.93 21.83
C ALA A 39 56.94 -14.73 20.52
N VAL A 40 57.08 -15.66 19.55
CA VAL A 40 56.27 -15.60 18.31
C VAL A 40 54.80 -15.91 18.58
N ALA A 41 54.52 -16.91 19.44
CA ALA A 41 53.13 -17.23 19.82
C ALA A 41 52.46 -16.06 20.59
N ALA A 42 53.17 -15.43 21.52
CA ALA A 42 52.66 -14.26 22.23
C ALA A 42 52.48 -13.02 21.32
N GLY A 43 53.38 -12.84 20.35
CA GLY A 43 53.26 -11.78 19.34
C GLY A 43 52.09 -11.96 18.39
N VAL A 44 51.82 -13.21 17.96
CA VAL A 44 50.67 -13.52 17.10
C VAL A 44 49.34 -13.36 17.87
N THR A 45 49.25 -13.83 19.13
CA THR A 45 48.04 -13.67 19.94
C THR A 45 47.76 -12.22 20.30
N LEU A 46 48.76 -11.42 20.64
CA LEU A 46 48.61 -9.98 20.87
C LEU A 46 48.30 -9.21 19.57
N GLY A 47 48.85 -9.65 18.43
CA GLY A 47 48.55 -9.10 17.11
C GLY A 47 47.13 -9.38 16.67
N THR A 48 46.64 -10.60 16.86
CA THR A 48 45.26 -10.98 16.53
C THR A 48 44.24 -10.31 17.47
N MET A 49 44.53 -10.16 18.77
CA MET A 49 43.70 -9.38 19.68
C MET A 49 43.62 -7.89 19.31
N ARG A 50 44.72 -7.27 18.82
CA ARG A 50 44.70 -5.89 18.34
C ARG A 50 44.07 -5.72 16.96
N LEU A 51 44.07 -6.72 16.12
CA LEU A 51 43.36 -6.71 14.85
C LEU A 51 41.84 -6.96 15.05
N GLN A 52 41.42 -7.79 16.00
CA GLN A 52 40.02 -8.01 16.34
C GLN A 52 39.39 -6.79 17.02
N SER A 53 40.18 -5.94 17.70
CA SER A 53 39.63 -4.69 18.25
C SER A 53 39.53 -3.54 17.24
N ARG A 54 39.92 -3.74 15.97
CA ARG A 54 39.77 -2.74 14.89
C ARG A 54 38.72 -3.07 13.84
N THR A 55 38.11 -4.24 13.90
CA THR A 55 36.91 -4.57 13.16
C THR A 55 35.73 -4.60 14.15
N ASN A 56 35.45 -3.47 14.82
CA ASN A 56 34.07 -3.22 15.14
C ASN A 56 33.39 -3.05 13.79
N PRO A 57 32.42 -3.90 13.41
CA PRO A 57 31.43 -3.45 12.48
C PRO A 57 30.89 -2.18 13.14
N GLN A 58 30.96 -1.05 12.45
CA GLN A 58 30.18 0.12 12.78
C GLN A 58 28.76 -0.43 12.83
N GLU A 59 28.29 -0.77 14.04
CA GLU A 59 26.87 -0.79 14.29
C GLU A 59 26.43 0.59 13.81
N VAL A 60 25.78 0.63 12.67
CA VAL A 60 24.95 1.76 12.31
C VAL A 60 24.02 1.85 13.50
N GLY A 61 24.36 2.73 14.42
CA GLY A 61 23.58 2.98 15.61
C GLY A 61 22.23 3.46 15.13
N LEU A 62 21.31 2.54 14.99
CA LEU A 62 19.89 2.81 15.14
C LEU A 62 19.75 3.22 16.60
N THR A 63 20.06 4.50 16.84
CA THR A 63 19.91 5.15 18.13
C THR A 63 18.54 4.80 18.66
N THR A 64 18.55 4.10 19.79
CA THR A 64 17.42 3.95 20.73
C THR A 64 16.06 4.02 20.05
N GLY A 65 15.81 3.06 19.17
CA GLY A 65 14.48 2.82 18.67
C GLY A 65 13.64 2.44 19.88
N VAL A 66 12.59 3.17 20.11
CA VAL A 66 11.46 2.67 20.87
C VAL A 66 11.21 1.27 20.29
N THR A 67 11.56 0.23 21.02
CA THR A 67 11.19 -1.13 20.68
C THR A 67 9.69 -1.20 20.95
N ILE A 68 8.90 -0.67 20.02
CA ILE A 68 7.49 -1.00 19.96
C ILE A 68 7.54 -2.47 19.58
N LYS A 69 7.21 -3.35 20.54
CA LYS A 69 6.96 -4.72 20.19
C LYS A 69 5.79 -4.66 19.23
N GLU A 70 6.02 -4.96 17.96
CA GLU A 70 5.01 -4.88 16.88
C GLU A 70 3.73 -5.60 17.27
N GLU A 71 3.85 -6.65 18.04
CA GLU A 71 2.74 -7.41 18.60
C GLU A 71 1.91 -6.59 19.60
N ASP A 72 2.56 -5.84 20.50
CA ASP A 72 1.87 -4.99 21.49
C ASP A 72 1.13 -3.84 20.78
N ALA A 73 1.74 -3.26 19.72
CA ALA A 73 1.11 -2.20 18.93
C ALA A 73 -0.11 -2.73 18.14
N THR A 74 0.01 -3.89 17.49
CA THR A 74 -1.10 -4.52 16.77
C THR A 74 -2.29 -4.77 17.71
N ASN A 75 -2.04 -5.37 18.86
CA ASN A 75 -3.09 -5.68 19.84
C ASN A 75 -3.73 -4.40 20.39
N ALA A 76 -2.94 -3.38 20.72
CA ALA A 76 -3.46 -2.12 21.25
C ALA A 76 -4.35 -1.39 20.22
N VAL A 77 -3.91 -1.29 18.97
CA VAL A 77 -4.68 -0.65 17.89
C VAL A 77 -5.96 -1.45 17.61
N ALA A 78 -5.86 -2.78 17.48
CA ALA A 78 -7.01 -3.62 17.19
C ALA A 78 -8.07 -3.55 18.32
N GLN A 79 -7.65 -3.52 19.60
CA GLN A 79 -8.56 -3.36 20.73
C GLN A 79 -9.19 -1.95 20.77
N LYS A 80 -8.40 -0.91 20.55
CA LYS A 80 -8.89 0.48 20.53
C LYS A 80 -9.91 0.70 19.41
N ALA A 81 -9.67 0.13 18.23
CA ALA A 81 -10.55 0.28 17.08
C ALA A 81 -11.81 -0.59 17.16
N ALA A 82 -11.74 -1.74 17.85
CA ALA A 82 -12.80 -2.74 17.86
C ALA A 82 -14.22 -2.21 18.12
N PRO A 83 -14.46 -1.28 19.07
CA PRO A 83 -15.83 -0.80 19.33
C PRO A 83 -16.43 0.01 18.17
N ALA A 84 -15.62 0.55 17.28
CA ALA A 84 -16.07 1.32 16.13
C ALA A 84 -16.20 0.48 14.84
N ILE A 85 -15.82 -0.79 14.87
CA ILE A 85 -15.94 -1.70 13.73
C ILE A 85 -17.33 -2.28 13.67
N VAL A 86 -17.86 -2.36 12.45
CA VAL A 86 -19.16 -3.01 12.20
C VAL A 86 -19.01 -4.13 11.17
N SER A 87 -19.73 -5.22 11.39
CA SER A 87 -19.93 -6.26 10.37
C SER A 87 -21.19 -5.92 9.59
N ILE A 88 -21.06 -5.73 8.28
CA ILE A 88 -22.19 -5.43 7.39
C ILE A 88 -22.74 -6.73 6.85
N VAL A 89 -24.03 -6.92 7.00
CA VAL A 89 -24.78 -8.07 6.50
C VAL A 89 -25.73 -7.61 5.41
N THR A 90 -25.58 -8.17 4.23
CA THR A 90 -26.44 -7.88 3.10
C THR A 90 -27.29 -9.08 2.75
N GLN A 91 -28.46 -8.87 2.27
CA GLN A 91 -29.34 -9.91 1.77
C GLN A 91 -29.58 -9.72 0.27
N GLU A 92 -29.12 -10.70 -0.48
CA GLU A 92 -29.41 -10.88 -1.91
C GLU A 92 -30.16 -12.21 -2.12
N SER A 93 -29.70 -13.02 -3.08
CA SER A 93 -30.07 -14.43 -3.22
C SER A 93 -29.38 -15.32 -2.16
N SER A 94 -28.27 -14.87 -1.61
CA SER A 94 -27.53 -15.45 -0.48
C SER A 94 -27.09 -14.34 0.46
N LEU A 95 -26.79 -14.68 1.73
CA LEU A 95 -26.17 -13.74 2.66
C LEU A 95 -24.73 -13.44 2.21
N SER A 96 -24.45 -12.17 1.99
CA SER A 96 -23.11 -11.66 1.75
C SER A 96 -22.67 -10.81 2.94
N HIS A 97 -21.38 -10.67 3.12
CA HIS A 97 -20.79 -10.03 4.29
C HIS A 97 -19.65 -9.10 3.88
N GLY A 98 -19.49 -8.05 4.65
CA GLY A 98 -18.37 -7.14 4.56
C GLY A 98 -18.18 -6.42 5.87
N SER A 99 -17.31 -5.47 5.89
CA SER A 99 -16.97 -4.66 7.06
C SER A 99 -17.24 -3.18 6.80
N GLY A 100 -17.31 -2.44 7.87
CA GLY A 100 -17.33 -0.98 7.89
C GLY A 100 -16.85 -0.46 9.22
N PHE A 101 -16.85 0.83 9.38
CA PHE A 101 -16.50 1.48 10.64
C PHE A 101 -17.27 2.78 10.85
N LEU A 102 -17.55 3.08 12.10
CA LEU A 102 -18.24 4.29 12.53
C LEU A 102 -17.30 5.49 12.46
N VAL A 103 -17.75 6.55 11.82
CA VAL A 103 -17.04 7.84 11.70
C VAL A 103 -17.68 8.95 12.49
N THR A 104 -18.96 8.79 12.88
CA THR A 104 -19.67 9.74 13.76
C THR A 104 -20.42 9.00 14.89
N SER A 105 -20.56 9.66 16.03
CA SER A 105 -21.21 9.09 17.21
C SER A 105 -22.72 8.91 17.07
N ASP A 106 -23.33 9.50 16.04
CA ASP A 106 -24.76 9.36 15.71
C ASP A 106 -25.03 8.31 14.62
N GLY A 107 -23.99 7.52 14.21
CA GLY A 107 -24.19 6.29 13.46
C GLY A 107 -23.92 6.38 11.94
N TYR A 108 -23.11 7.31 11.46
CA TYR A 108 -22.59 7.22 10.10
C TYR A 108 -21.45 6.20 10.02
N ILE A 109 -21.53 5.34 9.01
CA ILE A 109 -20.63 4.21 8.78
C ILE A 109 -20.01 4.36 7.40
N VAL A 110 -18.70 4.18 7.32
CA VAL A 110 -17.96 4.11 6.05
C VAL A 110 -17.68 2.64 5.72
N SER A 111 -17.84 2.32 4.45
CA SER A 111 -17.52 1.02 3.86
C SER A 111 -17.11 1.22 2.39
N ASN A 112 -17.01 0.15 1.62
CA ASN A 112 -16.86 0.25 0.17
C ASN A 112 -18.15 -0.14 -0.59
N VAL A 113 -18.27 0.37 -1.82
CA VAL A 113 -19.45 0.16 -2.66
C VAL A 113 -19.69 -1.33 -2.95
N ALA A 114 -18.65 -2.13 -3.11
CA ALA A 114 -18.80 -3.55 -3.42
C ALA A 114 -19.52 -4.33 -2.31
N VAL A 115 -19.42 -3.87 -1.06
CA VAL A 115 -20.12 -4.49 0.09
C VAL A 115 -21.63 -4.24 0.04
N ILE A 116 -22.06 -3.09 -0.46
CA ILE A 116 -23.46 -2.69 -0.46
C ILE A 116 -24.15 -2.91 -1.81
N ALA A 117 -23.37 -3.17 -2.85
CA ALA A 117 -23.90 -3.37 -4.19
C ALA A 117 -24.90 -4.53 -4.24
N ASN A 118 -26.01 -4.31 -4.95
CA ASN A 118 -27.09 -5.29 -5.15
C ASN A 118 -27.81 -5.75 -3.85
N ALA A 119 -27.53 -5.14 -2.70
CA ALA A 119 -28.14 -5.49 -1.44
C ALA A 119 -29.65 -5.11 -1.42
N LYS A 120 -30.53 -6.06 -1.17
CA LYS A 120 -31.97 -5.82 -0.97
C LYS A 120 -32.26 -5.24 0.42
N SER A 121 -31.46 -5.61 1.38
CA SER A 121 -31.49 -5.04 2.75
C SER A 121 -30.09 -5.01 3.33
N LEU A 122 -29.85 -4.04 4.17
CA LEU A 122 -28.58 -3.80 4.84
C LEU A 122 -28.80 -3.77 6.37
N ALA A 123 -27.96 -4.46 7.09
CA ALA A 123 -27.91 -4.36 8.52
C ALA A 123 -26.48 -4.50 9.02
N VAL A 124 -26.23 -4.03 10.22
CA VAL A 124 -24.91 -4.11 10.87
C VAL A 124 -25.00 -4.80 12.21
N LEU A 125 -23.90 -5.41 12.60
CA LEU A 125 -23.61 -5.88 13.94
C LEU A 125 -22.50 -5.01 14.50
N LEU A 126 -22.72 -4.48 15.69
CA LEU A 126 -21.70 -3.75 16.44
C LEU A 126 -20.82 -4.72 17.22
N SER A 127 -19.57 -4.35 17.42
CA SER A 127 -18.67 -5.14 18.26
C SER A 127 -19.22 -5.24 19.68
N GLY A 128 -19.42 -6.47 20.15
CA GLY A 128 -19.98 -6.74 21.49
C GLY A 128 -21.50 -6.62 21.62
N ASP A 129 -22.22 -6.26 20.56
CA ASP A 129 -23.70 -6.26 20.53
C ASP A 129 -24.19 -7.30 19.50
N PRO A 130 -24.82 -8.39 19.91
CA PRO A 130 -25.35 -9.40 19.01
C PRO A 130 -26.61 -8.94 18.27
N LYS A 131 -27.14 -7.77 18.61
CA LYS A 131 -28.35 -7.24 18.00
C LYS A 131 -28.04 -6.74 16.59
N ARG A 132 -28.91 -7.10 15.67
CA ARG A 132 -28.91 -6.59 14.31
C ARG A 132 -29.52 -5.19 14.25
N HIS A 133 -28.81 -4.24 13.68
CA HIS A 133 -29.26 -2.87 13.47
C HIS A 133 -29.44 -2.63 11.98
N ASP A 134 -30.64 -2.20 11.59
CA ASP A 134 -30.92 -1.84 10.21
C ASP A 134 -30.17 -0.55 9.85
N VAL A 135 -29.60 -0.50 8.65
CA VAL A 135 -28.92 0.66 8.10
C VAL A 135 -29.43 0.96 6.70
N ARG A 136 -29.32 2.20 6.30
CA ARG A 136 -29.63 2.64 4.93
C ARG A 136 -28.40 3.26 4.27
N PRO A 137 -28.22 3.11 2.96
CA PRO A 137 -27.26 3.92 2.23
C PRO A 137 -27.63 5.39 2.35
N VAL A 138 -26.65 6.25 2.58
CA VAL A 138 -26.80 7.70 2.44
C VAL A 138 -26.45 8.07 1.02
N ASP A 139 -25.22 7.77 0.64
CA ASP A 139 -24.70 7.91 -0.72
C ASP A 139 -23.42 7.12 -0.92
N TYR A 140 -22.94 7.06 -2.16
CA TYR A 140 -21.71 6.35 -2.52
C TYR A 140 -21.08 6.92 -3.78
N ASP A 141 -19.78 6.76 -3.92
CA ASP A 141 -19.03 7.05 -5.15
C ASP A 141 -18.47 5.77 -5.77
N CYS A 142 -18.95 5.44 -6.94
CA CYS A 142 -18.44 4.29 -7.67
C CYS A 142 -17.04 4.52 -8.24
N THR A 143 -16.58 5.74 -8.40
CA THR A 143 -15.26 6.03 -8.93
C THR A 143 -14.18 5.80 -7.87
N THR A 144 -14.37 6.31 -6.67
CA THR A 144 -13.49 6.04 -5.53
C THR A 144 -13.80 4.72 -4.85
N GLY A 145 -15.04 4.22 -4.99
CA GLY A 145 -15.46 2.98 -4.38
C GLY A 145 -15.94 3.13 -2.92
N VAL A 146 -16.07 4.35 -2.40
CA VAL A 146 -16.54 4.60 -1.03
C VAL A 146 -18.05 4.56 -0.93
N ALA A 147 -18.57 4.05 0.18
CA ALA A 147 -19.99 4.10 0.54
C ALA A 147 -20.18 4.60 1.97
N VAL A 148 -21.21 5.43 2.17
CA VAL A 148 -21.61 5.93 3.48
C VAL A 148 -23.00 5.42 3.82
N LEU A 149 -23.13 4.78 4.96
CA LEU A 149 -24.38 4.26 5.50
C LEU A 149 -24.78 5.04 6.75
N LYS A 150 -26.05 4.97 7.11
CA LYS A 150 -26.60 5.57 8.33
C LYS A 150 -27.38 4.54 9.14
N MET A 151 -27.02 4.40 10.39
CA MET A 151 -27.79 3.75 11.42
C MET A 151 -28.57 4.83 12.17
N ASP A 152 -29.89 4.76 12.14
CA ASP A 152 -30.74 5.77 12.74
C ASP A 152 -31.00 5.49 14.25
N GLN A 153 -31.41 6.51 15.00
CA GLN A 153 -31.81 6.41 16.42
C GLN A 153 -30.71 5.89 17.37
N VAL A 154 -29.45 6.23 17.07
CA VAL A 154 -28.29 5.89 17.90
C VAL A 154 -27.51 7.14 18.28
N SER A 155 -26.79 7.08 19.38
CA SER A 155 -25.94 8.18 19.85
C SER A 155 -24.80 7.66 20.71
N ASN A 156 -23.77 8.48 20.90
CA ASN A 156 -22.61 8.18 21.73
C ASN A 156 -21.84 6.91 21.30
N LEU A 157 -21.91 6.58 20.02
CA LEU A 157 -21.15 5.46 19.49
C LEU A 157 -19.64 5.81 19.41
N PRO A 158 -18.75 4.83 19.61
CA PRO A 158 -17.32 5.00 19.38
C PRO A 158 -17.05 5.20 17.89
N THR A 159 -16.03 5.99 17.58
CA THR A 159 -15.70 6.36 16.20
C THR A 159 -14.23 6.21 15.91
N LEU A 160 -13.88 6.05 14.64
CA LEU A 160 -12.53 6.18 14.11
C LEU A 160 -12.39 7.48 13.33
N ALA A 161 -11.23 8.11 13.44
CA ALA A 161 -10.87 9.29 12.68
C ALA A 161 -9.99 8.90 11.49
N PHE A 162 -10.16 9.60 10.37
CA PHE A 162 -9.22 9.52 9.26
C PHE A 162 -7.87 10.11 9.68
N ASP A 163 -6.80 9.60 9.09
CA ASP A 163 -5.49 10.23 9.14
C ASP A 163 -5.52 11.45 8.20
N ASN A 164 -5.20 12.62 8.71
CA ASN A 164 -5.25 13.89 7.98
C ASN A 164 -4.17 14.04 6.89
N GLY A 165 -3.69 12.94 6.32
CA GLY A 165 -2.80 12.96 5.18
C GLY A 165 -1.31 13.06 5.52
N ALA A 166 -0.89 12.55 6.68
CA ALA A 166 0.51 12.24 6.90
C ALA A 166 1.02 11.40 5.73
N SER A 167 2.14 11.80 5.13
CA SER A 167 2.69 11.13 3.95
C SER A 167 2.89 9.65 4.22
N LEU A 168 2.09 8.82 3.55
CA LEU A 168 2.23 7.37 3.61
C LEU A 168 3.59 6.96 3.05
N GLN A 169 4.20 5.94 3.64
CA GLN A 169 5.52 5.47 3.24
C GLN A 169 5.50 3.98 2.91
N LEU A 170 6.30 3.59 1.91
CA LEU A 170 6.54 2.17 1.63
C LEU A 170 7.19 1.51 2.85
N GLY A 171 6.73 0.30 3.18
CA GLY A 171 7.15 -0.42 4.38
C GLY A 171 6.52 0.08 5.68
N GLN A 172 5.65 1.10 5.64
CA GLN A 172 4.87 1.53 6.80
C GLN A 172 3.98 0.40 7.29
N PHE A 173 4.03 0.13 8.59
CA PHE A 173 3.22 -0.90 9.22
C PHE A 173 1.73 -0.54 9.23
N VAL A 174 0.90 -1.49 8.89
CA VAL A 174 -0.55 -1.32 8.80
C VAL A 174 -1.32 -2.47 9.45
N ILE A 175 -2.50 -2.16 9.95
CA ILE A 175 -3.39 -3.10 10.63
C ILE A 175 -4.77 -2.98 10.00
N VAL A 176 -5.34 -4.11 9.60
CA VAL A 176 -6.75 -4.21 9.20
C VAL A 176 -7.55 -4.78 10.35
N ARG A 177 -8.64 -4.11 10.72
CA ARG A 177 -9.56 -4.59 11.72
C ARG A 177 -10.96 -4.65 11.12
N GLY A 178 -11.43 -5.85 10.88
CA GLY A 178 -12.75 -6.09 10.31
C GLY A 178 -13.54 -7.11 11.11
N GLY A 179 -14.66 -7.51 10.56
CA GLY A 179 -15.48 -8.58 11.13
C GLY A 179 -16.47 -9.10 10.10
N THR A 180 -16.74 -10.40 10.16
CA THR A 180 -17.80 -11.04 9.41
C THR A 180 -18.89 -11.51 10.36
N TRP A 181 -20.02 -11.95 9.83
CA TRP A 181 -21.08 -12.55 10.65
C TRP A 181 -20.59 -13.70 11.53
N ASN A 182 -19.73 -14.57 10.98
CA ASN A 182 -19.23 -15.76 11.67
C ASN A 182 -18.00 -15.48 12.54
N ASP A 183 -17.26 -14.42 12.22
CA ASP A 183 -16.08 -13.99 12.93
C ASP A 183 -16.04 -12.44 12.99
N PRO A 184 -16.62 -11.84 14.04
CA PRO A 184 -16.66 -10.39 14.20
C PRO A 184 -15.31 -9.79 14.60
N HIS A 185 -14.26 -10.60 14.71
CA HIS A 185 -12.98 -10.19 15.30
C HIS A 185 -11.76 -10.47 14.42
N VAL A 186 -11.87 -10.28 13.10
CA VAL A 186 -10.75 -10.48 12.19
C VAL A 186 -9.74 -9.34 12.33
N VAL A 187 -8.49 -9.68 12.57
CA VAL A 187 -7.35 -8.77 12.57
C VAL A 187 -6.29 -9.33 11.64
N THR A 188 -5.89 -8.55 10.65
CA THR A 188 -4.71 -8.85 9.83
C THR A 188 -3.73 -7.69 9.90
N ARG A 189 -2.48 -7.95 9.58
CA ARG A 189 -1.40 -6.95 9.62
C ARG A 189 -0.46 -7.13 8.44
N GLY A 190 0.20 -6.07 8.07
CA GLY A 190 1.18 -6.06 7.01
C GLY A 190 1.89 -4.73 6.92
N VAL A 191 2.40 -4.43 5.74
CA VAL A 191 3.03 -3.15 5.41
C VAL A 191 2.44 -2.58 4.13
N ILE A 192 2.62 -1.30 3.90
CA ILE A 192 2.36 -0.69 2.60
C ILE A 192 3.40 -1.21 1.61
N SER A 193 2.96 -2.02 0.64
CA SER A 193 3.81 -2.62 -0.38
C SER A 193 3.98 -1.73 -1.60
N ALA A 194 2.94 -0.96 -1.95
CA ALA A 194 3.02 0.06 -3.00
C ALA A 194 2.00 1.18 -2.74
N LEU A 195 2.29 2.36 -3.27
CA LEU A 195 1.44 3.54 -3.30
C LEU A 195 1.10 3.88 -4.75
N HIS A 196 -0.04 4.57 -4.95
CA HIS A 196 -0.51 4.97 -6.29
C HIS A 196 -0.62 3.80 -7.28
N SER A 197 -0.97 2.62 -6.76
CA SER A 197 -1.15 1.42 -7.59
C SER A 197 -2.42 1.51 -8.42
N MET A 198 -2.43 0.80 -9.56
CA MET A 198 -3.63 0.54 -10.34
C MET A 198 -4.13 -0.87 -10.08
N VAL A 199 -5.42 -1.02 -9.89
CA VAL A 199 -6.09 -2.31 -9.73
C VAL A 199 -7.32 -2.40 -10.61
N THR A 200 -7.55 -3.58 -11.19
CA THR A 200 -8.79 -3.88 -11.90
C THR A 200 -9.76 -4.53 -10.93
N VAL A 201 -10.94 -3.96 -10.79
CA VAL A 201 -12.00 -4.47 -9.92
C VAL A 201 -13.26 -4.75 -10.72
N ALA A 202 -14.05 -5.71 -10.26
CA ALA A 202 -15.37 -5.98 -10.85
C ALA A 202 -16.30 -4.78 -10.67
N ALA A 203 -17.18 -4.54 -11.64
CA ALA A 203 -18.19 -3.51 -11.52
C ALA A 203 -19.18 -3.86 -10.39
N PRO A 204 -19.39 -2.97 -9.41
CA PRO A 204 -20.12 -3.30 -8.18
C PRO A 204 -21.59 -3.67 -8.41
N PHE A 205 -22.25 -3.15 -9.43
CA PHE A 205 -23.66 -3.38 -9.68
C PHE A 205 -23.92 -4.32 -10.89
N GLY A 206 -23.00 -5.24 -11.15
CA GLY A 206 -23.19 -6.27 -12.18
C GLY A 206 -23.07 -5.76 -13.62
N GLY A 207 -22.44 -4.62 -13.81
CA GLY A 207 -22.07 -4.10 -15.13
C GLY A 207 -20.79 -4.75 -15.65
N THR A 208 -20.66 -4.85 -16.96
CA THR A 208 -19.37 -5.02 -17.63
C THR A 208 -19.00 -3.71 -18.30
N PRO A 209 -17.76 -3.30 -18.28
CA PRO A 209 -16.53 -4.06 -18.02
C PRO A 209 -16.02 -3.91 -16.57
N GLU A 210 -15.00 -4.73 -16.23
CA GLU A 210 -14.11 -4.49 -15.09
C GLU A 210 -13.61 -3.05 -15.12
N ARG A 211 -13.48 -2.43 -13.94
CA ARG A 211 -13.06 -1.06 -13.80
C ARG A 211 -11.63 -0.96 -13.29
N GLN A 212 -10.84 -0.13 -13.91
CA GLN A 212 -9.55 0.27 -13.37
C GLN A 212 -9.74 1.36 -12.31
N MET A 213 -9.15 1.14 -11.14
CA MET A 213 -8.99 2.14 -10.10
C MET A 213 -7.53 2.51 -10.00
N SER A 214 -7.24 3.79 -10.07
CA SER A 214 -5.91 4.36 -9.84
C SER A 214 -5.80 4.87 -8.39
N ASN A 215 -4.58 5.14 -7.96
CA ASN A 215 -4.28 5.70 -6.65
C ASN A 215 -4.74 4.84 -5.45
N VAL A 216 -4.58 3.51 -5.54
CA VAL A 216 -4.85 2.63 -4.41
C VAL A 216 -3.58 2.29 -3.64
N ILE A 217 -3.73 2.09 -2.33
CA ILE A 217 -2.69 1.54 -1.46
C ILE A 217 -2.66 0.04 -1.67
N GLN A 218 -1.48 -0.53 -1.93
CA GLN A 218 -1.26 -1.97 -1.92
C GLN A 218 -0.60 -2.40 -0.61
N THR A 219 -1.05 -3.50 -0.04
CA THR A 219 -0.52 -4.07 1.20
C THR A 219 -0.41 -5.59 1.11
N ASP A 220 0.52 -6.17 1.84
CA ASP A 220 0.63 -7.62 2.04
C ASP A 220 -0.25 -8.12 3.21
N ALA A 221 -0.96 -7.22 3.91
CA ALA A 221 -2.00 -7.62 4.84
C ALA A 221 -3.10 -8.40 4.11
N GLN A 222 -3.48 -9.54 4.65
CA GLN A 222 -4.53 -10.36 4.06
C GLN A 222 -5.88 -9.63 4.11
N ILE A 223 -6.53 -9.45 2.96
CA ILE A 223 -7.84 -8.82 2.81
C ILE A 223 -8.77 -9.82 2.11
N ASP A 224 -9.55 -10.53 2.92
CA ASP A 224 -10.60 -11.41 2.43
C ASP A 224 -11.89 -10.63 2.13
N PRO A 225 -12.82 -11.16 1.32
CA PRO A 225 -14.08 -10.46 1.01
C PRO A 225 -14.85 -9.98 2.25
N GLY A 226 -14.81 -10.73 3.35
CA GLY A 226 -15.49 -10.38 4.60
C GLY A 226 -14.90 -9.18 5.35
N VAL A 227 -13.65 -8.81 5.08
CA VAL A 227 -13.03 -7.59 5.62
C VAL A 227 -12.94 -6.46 4.59
N SER A 228 -13.56 -6.65 3.43
CA SER A 228 -13.76 -5.55 2.47
C SER A 228 -14.61 -4.46 3.09
N GLY A 229 -14.20 -3.20 2.96
CA GLY A 229 -14.81 -2.04 3.63
C GLY A 229 -14.31 -1.76 5.04
N ALA A 230 -13.43 -2.60 5.59
CA ALA A 230 -12.79 -2.37 6.88
C ALA A 230 -11.79 -1.20 6.83
N PRO A 231 -11.47 -0.56 7.95
CA PRO A 231 -10.40 0.42 8.00
C PRO A 231 -9.03 -0.24 7.90
N LEU A 232 -8.16 0.33 7.07
CA LEU A 232 -6.72 0.14 7.12
C LEU A 232 -6.17 1.18 8.09
N LEU A 233 -5.56 0.73 9.20
CA LEU A 233 -5.14 1.58 10.32
C LEU A 233 -3.62 1.72 10.36
N ASN A 234 -3.15 2.90 10.75
CA ASN A 234 -1.77 3.11 11.15
C ASN A 234 -1.55 2.70 12.63
N VAL A 235 -0.31 2.74 13.10
CA VAL A 235 0.04 2.41 14.50
C VAL A 235 -0.54 3.38 15.54
N GLY A 236 -1.03 4.54 15.14
CA GLY A 236 -1.78 5.49 15.98
C GLY A 236 -3.26 5.13 16.14
N GLY A 237 -3.76 4.20 15.30
CA GLY A 237 -5.17 3.81 15.24
C GLY A 237 -6.03 4.75 14.41
N HIS A 238 -5.43 5.55 13.52
CA HIS A 238 -6.14 6.38 12.55
C HIS A 238 -6.32 5.64 11.23
N VAL A 239 -7.40 5.93 10.54
CA VAL A 239 -7.74 5.32 9.25
C VAL A 239 -6.92 5.96 8.15
N ILE A 240 -6.04 5.19 7.52
CA ILE A 240 -5.26 5.60 6.36
C ILE A 240 -5.86 5.12 5.04
N GLY A 241 -6.88 4.28 5.11
CA GLY A 241 -7.60 3.80 3.93
C GLY A 241 -8.78 2.90 4.28
N VAL A 242 -9.58 2.58 3.25
CA VAL A 242 -10.71 1.65 3.31
C VAL A 242 -10.38 0.43 2.47
N THR A 243 -10.39 -0.75 3.08
CA THR A 243 -9.99 -1.98 2.40
C THR A 243 -10.95 -2.39 1.29
N MET A 244 -10.41 -2.99 0.26
CA MET A 244 -11.16 -3.60 -0.83
C MET A 244 -10.56 -4.96 -1.18
N ALA A 245 -11.42 -5.96 -1.30
CA ALA A 245 -11.00 -7.25 -1.81
C ALA A 245 -10.66 -7.12 -3.30
N GLY A 246 -9.53 -7.65 -3.68
CA GLY A 246 -9.06 -7.60 -5.05
C GLY A 246 -7.95 -8.61 -5.28
N SER A 247 -7.61 -8.82 -6.53
CA SER A 247 -6.45 -9.62 -6.90
C SER A 247 -5.64 -8.89 -7.95
N SER A 248 -4.33 -8.93 -7.85
CA SER A 248 -3.43 -8.47 -8.89
C SER A 248 -2.71 -9.68 -9.49
N HIS A 249 -2.90 -9.88 -10.80
CA HIS A 249 -2.22 -10.93 -11.56
C HIS A 249 -2.34 -12.34 -10.93
N GLY A 250 -3.50 -12.64 -10.30
CA GLY A 250 -3.77 -13.96 -9.71
C GLY A 250 -3.09 -14.20 -8.35
N GLN A 251 -2.44 -13.20 -7.77
CA GLN A 251 -1.90 -13.28 -6.42
C GLN A 251 -2.83 -12.57 -5.42
N PRO A 252 -3.05 -13.12 -4.21
CA PRO A 252 -3.80 -12.46 -3.18
C PRO A 252 -2.98 -11.28 -2.65
N VAL A 253 -3.34 -10.09 -3.09
CA VAL A 253 -2.74 -8.83 -2.61
C VAL A 253 -3.88 -7.99 -2.07
N GLY A 254 -3.67 -7.38 -0.90
CA GLY A 254 -4.63 -6.46 -0.31
C GLY A 254 -4.55 -5.08 -0.97
N PHE A 255 -5.69 -4.44 -1.16
CA PHE A 255 -5.80 -3.07 -1.63
C PHE A 255 -6.63 -2.24 -0.66
N ALA A 256 -6.37 -0.94 -0.62
CA ALA A 256 -7.20 0.01 0.12
C ALA A 256 -7.29 1.34 -0.63
N LEU A 257 -8.44 1.98 -0.51
CA LEU A 257 -8.71 3.34 -0.96
C LEU A 257 -8.03 4.31 0.01
N PRO A 258 -7.17 5.23 -0.41
CA PRO A 258 -6.47 6.12 0.52
C PRO A 258 -7.44 7.10 1.19
N SER A 259 -7.27 7.32 2.51
CA SER A 259 -8.09 8.25 3.29
C SER A 259 -8.05 9.68 2.78
N SER A 260 -6.91 10.11 2.21
CA SER A 260 -6.75 11.42 1.59
C SER A 260 -7.77 11.74 0.51
N ASP A 261 -8.22 10.70 -0.20
CA ASP A 261 -9.19 10.84 -1.28
C ASP A 261 -10.63 10.75 -0.77
N LEU A 262 -10.83 10.14 0.40
CA LEU A 262 -12.16 9.78 0.91
C LEU A 262 -12.69 10.75 1.97
N GLU A 263 -11.84 11.36 2.78
CA GLU A 263 -12.24 12.14 3.94
C GLU A 263 -13.22 13.27 3.56
N GLN A 264 -12.88 14.04 2.55
CA GLN A 264 -13.70 15.15 2.07
C GLN A 264 -15.03 14.68 1.45
N GLU A 265 -15.01 13.56 0.71
CA GLU A 265 -16.23 12.96 0.13
C GLU A 265 -17.17 12.46 1.23
N VAL A 266 -16.65 11.75 2.22
CA VAL A 266 -17.41 11.26 3.37
C VAL A 266 -18.02 12.43 4.15
N GLU A 267 -17.25 13.49 4.42
CA GLU A 267 -17.75 14.69 5.08
C GLU A 267 -18.88 15.35 4.29
N GLN A 268 -18.74 15.50 2.96
CA GLN A 268 -19.78 16.07 2.11
C GLN A 268 -21.06 15.22 2.14
N ILE A 269 -20.94 13.90 2.03
CA ILE A 269 -22.08 12.98 2.11
C ILE A 269 -22.79 13.12 3.48
N ILE A 270 -22.04 13.21 4.57
CA ILE A 270 -22.61 13.36 5.91
C ILE A 270 -23.35 14.70 6.05
N GLN A 271 -22.78 15.78 5.56
CA GLN A 271 -23.32 17.14 5.72
C GLN A 271 -24.49 17.43 4.77
N ALA A 272 -24.38 17.04 3.50
CA ALA A 272 -25.33 17.36 2.45
C ALA A 272 -26.33 16.22 2.15
N GLY A 273 -26.05 15.00 2.63
CA GLY A 273 -26.86 13.81 2.32
C GLY A 273 -26.62 13.26 0.91
N SER A 274 -25.75 13.88 0.13
CA SER A 274 -25.39 13.44 -1.22
C SER A 274 -24.02 13.96 -1.63
N LEU A 275 -23.35 13.25 -2.51
CA LEU A 275 -22.08 13.65 -3.11
C LEU A 275 -22.31 14.33 -4.46
N VAL A 276 -21.76 15.52 -4.61
CA VAL A 276 -21.70 16.20 -5.90
C VAL A 276 -20.24 16.58 -6.16
N VAL A 277 -19.66 16.01 -7.19
CA VAL A 277 -18.25 16.23 -7.55
C VAL A 277 -18.15 17.14 -8.76
N ALA A 278 -17.04 17.86 -8.85
CA ALA A 278 -16.73 18.63 -10.04
C ALA A 278 -16.42 17.70 -11.22
N SER A 279 -17.02 17.98 -12.39
CA SER A 279 -16.89 17.16 -13.59
C SER A 279 -16.57 18.02 -14.81
N LEU A 280 -15.77 17.47 -15.71
CA LEU A 280 -15.53 18.03 -17.05
C LEU A 280 -16.63 17.66 -18.04
N GLY A 281 -17.53 16.73 -17.70
CA GLY A 281 -18.48 16.13 -18.65
C GLY A 281 -17.74 15.28 -19.69
N ALA A 282 -16.83 14.44 -19.24
CA ALA A 282 -16.04 13.56 -20.06
C ALA A 282 -15.61 12.29 -19.29
N GLN A 283 -15.56 11.17 -19.99
CA GLN A 283 -14.91 9.97 -19.48
C GLN A 283 -13.42 10.02 -19.80
N THR A 284 -12.59 9.67 -18.84
CA THR A 284 -11.13 9.70 -19.00
C THR A 284 -10.47 8.41 -18.53
N LEU A 285 -9.29 8.15 -19.08
CA LEU A 285 -8.40 7.07 -18.66
C LEU A 285 -7.05 7.67 -18.30
N ASP A 286 -6.53 7.36 -17.10
CA ASP A 286 -5.22 7.83 -16.70
C ASP A 286 -4.12 7.18 -17.55
N VAL A 287 -3.17 8.01 -18.02
CA VAL A 287 -2.00 7.62 -18.79
C VAL A 287 -0.78 7.88 -17.93
N SER A 288 -0.21 6.81 -17.36
CA SER A 288 1.00 6.88 -16.55
C SER A 288 2.22 7.37 -17.36
N ALA A 289 3.24 7.86 -16.66
CA ALA A 289 4.49 8.28 -17.28
C ALA A 289 5.16 7.14 -18.08
N ASP A 290 5.14 5.92 -17.55
CA ASP A 290 5.68 4.74 -18.23
C ASP A 290 4.88 4.38 -19.48
N THR A 291 3.54 4.41 -19.39
CA THR A 291 2.67 4.16 -20.56
C THR A 291 2.87 5.21 -21.64
N ALA A 292 2.98 6.47 -21.25
CA ALA A 292 3.25 7.59 -22.16
C ALA A 292 4.60 7.43 -22.87
N ALA A 293 5.64 7.05 -22.13
CA ALA A 293 6.98 6.82 -22.69
C ALA A 293 6.99 5.69 -23.73
N VAL A 294 6.31 4.58 -23.46
CA VAL A 294 6.21 3.44 -24.37
C VAL A 294 5.41 3.78 -25.64
N ARG A 295 4.36 4.60 -25.52
CA ARG A 295 3.46 4.96 -26.63
C ARG A 295 3.90 6.21 -27.40
N GLY A 296 4.96 6.90 -26.93
CA GLY A 296 5.43 8.16 -27.54
C GLY A 296 4.46 9.32 -27.30
N GLY A 297 3.74 9.31 -26.15
CA GLY A 297 2.77 10.32 -25.75
C GLY A 297 3.22 11.15 -24.55
N VAL A 298 2.26 11.77 -23.88
CA VAL A 298 2.44 12.52 -22.63
C VAL A 298 1.60 11.92 -21.52
N PRO A 299 2.06 11.95 -20.25
CA PRO A 299 1.27 11.51 -19.11
C PRO A 299 0.11 12.47 -18.85
N GLY A 300 -0.96 11.97 -18.24
CA GLY A 300 -2.15 12.74 -17.90
C GLY A 300 -3.43 11.91 -17.97
N ALA A 301 -4.56 12.53 -18.29
CA ALA A 301 -5.86 11.87 -18.43
C ALA A 301 -6.35 11.92 -19.87
N GLN A 302 -6.39 10.79 -20.54
CA GLN A 302 -6.89 10.69 -21.92
C GLN A 302 -8.41 10.68 -21.95
N ILE A 303 -9.02 11.60 -22.71
CA ILE A 303 -10.47 11.62 -22.94
C ILE A 303 -10.84 10.43 -23.82
N THR A 304 -11.69 9.54 -23.32
CA THR A 304 -12.23 8.38 -24.07
C THR A 304 -13.57 8.70 -24.71
N SER A 305 -14.41 9.47 -24.03
CA SER A 305 -15.69 9.97 -24.58
C SER A 305 -16.05 11.32 -23.93
N LEU A 306 -16.95 12.04 -24.55
CA LEU A 306 -17.49 13.31 -24.08
C LEU A 306 -19.00 13.18 -23.87
N ASP A 307 -19.50 13.82 -22.82
CA ASP A 307 -20.92 13.94 -22.61
C ASP A 307 -21.49 14.99 -23.56
N SER A 308 -22.58 14.65 -24.25
CA SER A 308 -23.21 15.54 -25.21
C SER A 308 -23.67 16.84 -24.55
N GLY A 309 -23.21 17.99 -25.05
CA GLY A 309 -23.46 19.30 -24.46
C GLY A 309 -22.71 19.54 -23.14
N GLY A 310 -21.76 18.68 -22.78
CA GLY A 310 -20.92 18.83 -21.58
C GLY A 310 -19.91 19.97 -21.69
N PRO A 311 -19.32 20.40 -20.56
CA PRO A 311 -18.33 21.49 -20.56
C PRO A 311 -17.12 21.23 -21.47
N ALA A 312 -16.57 20.02 -21.44
CA ALA A 312 -15.43 19.65 -22.27
C ALA A 312 -15.74 19.72 -23.75
N GLU A 313 -16.92 19.21 -24.18
CA GLU A 313 -17.36 19.28 -25.57
C GLU A 313 -17.56 20.72 -26.03
N ARG A 314 -18.27 21.55 -25.23
CA ARG A 314 -18.49 22.97 -25.53
C ARG A 314 -17.19 23.76 -25.64
N ALA A 315 -16.16 23.38 -24.86
CA ALA A 315 -14.84 24.00 -24.92
C ALA A 315 -13.98 23.50 -26.10
N GLY A 316 -14.46 22.55 -26.90
CA GLY A 316 -13.77 22.05 -28.09
C GLY A 316 -12.75 20.95 -27.83
N LEU A 317 -12.77 20.32 -26.64
CA LEU A 317 -12.04 19.09 -26.37
C LEU A 317 -12.63 17.94 -27.19
N LYS A 318 -11.84 16.90 -27.42
CA LYS A 318 -12.23 15.75 -28.26
C LYS A 318 -11.76 14.45 -27.62
N ALA A 319 -12.43 13.37 -27.96
CA ALA A 319 -11.92 12.03 -27.65
C ALA A 319 -10.51 11.85 -28.25
N GLY A 320 -9.61 11.27 -27.47
CA GLY A 320 -8.21 11.12 -27.80
C GLY A 320 -7.29 12.25 -27.29
N ASP A 321 -7.83 13.39 -26.84
CA ASP A 321 -7.02 14.40 -26.16
C ASP A 321 -6.50 13.86 -24.84
N VAL A 322 -5.29 14.24 -24.46
CA VAL A 322 -4.70 13.94 -23.15
C VAL A 322 -4.66 15.24 -22.34
N ILE A 323 -5.47 15.33 -21.30
CA ILE A 323 -5.41 16.44 -20.34
C ILE A 323 -4.14 16.29 -19.53
N THR A 324 -3.32 17.34 -19.53
CA THR A 324 -2.00 17.36 -18.89
C THR A 324 -1.95 18.25 -17.65
N GLN A 325 -2.90 19.18 -17.53
CA GLN A 325 -2.94 20.13 -16.41
C GLN A 325 -4.33 20.74 -16.26
N LEU A 326 -4.75 20.98 -15.00
CA LEU A 326 -5.91 21.77 -14.63
C LEU A 326 -5.45 22.96 -13.79
N ASP A 327 -5.69 24.19 -14.25
CA ASP A 327 -5.14 25.43 -13.69
C ASP A 327 -3.63 25.32 -13.48
N ASP A 328 -3.15 25.36 -12.24
CA ASP A 328 -1.75 25.18 -11.83
C ASP A 328 -1.39 23.71 -11.51
N GLN A 329 -2.36 22.79 -11.50
CA GLN A 329 -2.17 21.40 -11.12
C GLN A 329 -1.83 20.52 -12.31
N LYS A 330 -0.60 20.06 -12.37
CA LYS A 330 -0.14 19.10 -13.37
C LYS A 330 -0.69 17.71 -13.06
N LEU A 331 -1.12 16.99 -14.10
CA LEU A 331 -1.56 15.61 -14.01
C LEU A 331 -0.36 14.67 -14.21
N ASP A 332 -0.15 13.79 -13.27
CA ASP A 332 0.88 12.75 -13.28
C ASP A 332 0.40 11.54 -12.45
N ASP A 333 1.27 10.55 -12.26
CA ASP A 333 0.93 9.31 -11.54
C ASP A 333 0.56 9.57 -10.07
N ALA A 334 1.08 10.64 -9.46
CA ALA A 334 0.76 11.04 -8.09
C ALA A 334 -0.50 11.93 -8.00
N HIS A 335 -0.88 12.57 -9.10
CA HIS A 335 -2.00 13.51 -9.17
C HIS A 335 -2.92 13.16 -10.35
N PRO A 336 -3.64 12.03 -10.29
CA PRO A 336 -4.58 11.65 -11.33
C PRO A 336 -5.80 12.59 -11.34
N LEU A 337 -6.48 12.69 -12.50
CA LEU A 337 -7.54 13.67 -12.72
C LEU A 337 -8.72 13.52 -11.77
N ALA A 338 -9.21 12.30 -11.58
CA ALA A 338 -10.43 12.07 -10.82
C ALA A 338 -10.31 12.44 -9.32
N PRO A 339 -9.26 12.02 -8.57
CA PRO A 339 -9.03 12.50 -7.22
C PRO A 339 -8.83 14.02 -7.15
N LEU A 340 -8.12 14.61 -8.13
CA LEU A 340 -7.86 16.03 -8.17
C LEU A 340 -9.17 16.84 -8.29
N LEU A 341 -10.09 16.43 -9.17
CA LEU A 341 -11.41 17.07 -9.34
C LEU A 341 -12.23 17.02 -8.05
N ARG A 342 -12.09 15.98 -7.24
CA ARG A 342 -12.83 15.81 -5.98
C ARG A 342 -12.26 16.63 -4.84
N THR A 343 -10.93 16.70 -4.75
CA THR A 343 -10.27 17.28 -3.57
C THR A 343 -9.95 18.76 -3.71
N ARG A 344 -9.75 19.26 -4.94
CA ARG A 344 -9.27 20.62 -5.17
C ARG A 344 -10.23 21.52 -5.93
N PHE A 345 -11.19 20.96 -6.64
CA PHE A 345 -12.11 21.72 -7.49
C PHE A 345 -13.56 21.59 -7.00
N LYS A 346 -14.36 22.58 -7.33
CA LYS A 346 -15.79 22.63 -6.95
C LYS A 346 -16.65 22.70 -8.20
N PRO A 347 -17.89 22.21 -8.13
CA PRO A 347 -18.91 22.52 -9.13
C PRO A 347 -18.99 24.02 -9.40
N ASP A 348 -19.31 24.39 -10.64
CA ASP A 348 -19.42 25.77 -11.14
C ASP A 348 -18.10 26.58 -11.15
N GLN A 349 -16.98 25.97 -10.76
CA GLN A 349 -15.67 26.61 -10.85
C GLN A 349 -15.21 26.70 -12.30
N ARG A 350 -14.72 27.88 -12.69
CA ARG A 350 -14.07 28.09 -14.00
C ARG A 350 -12.62 27.69 -13.91
N VAL A 351 -12.17 26.83 -14.84
CA VAL A 351 -10.81 26.28 -14.88
C VAL A 351 -10.18 26.39 -16.26
N THR A 352 -8.87 26.41 -16.29
CA THR A 352 -8.06 26.29 -17.53
C THR A 352 -7.59 24.86 -17.66
N VAL A 353 -7.93 24.21 -18.77
CA VAL A 353 -7.51 22.85 -19.10
C VAL A 353 -6.40 22.92 -20.15
N SER A 354 -5.21 22.44 -19.80
CA SER A 354 -4.14 22.21 -20.79
C SER A 354 -4.24 20.77 -21.29
N TYR A 355 -4.11 20.59 -22.59
CA TYR A 355 -4.21 19.28 -23.21
C TYR A 355 -3.20 19.10 -24.35
N ALA A 356 -2.90 17.85 -24.67
CA ALA A 356 -2.14 17.44 -25.85
C ALA A 356 -3.07 16.74 -26.85
N ARG A 357 -2.95 17.10 -28.13
CA ARG A 357 -3.68 16.54 -29.27
C ARG A 357 -2.73 16.32 -30.43
N SER A 358 -2.52 15.07 -30.82
CA SER A 358 -1.68 14.72 -31.99
C SER A 358 -0.30 15.40 -31.99
N GLY A 359 0.38 15.42 -30.84
CA GLY A 359 1.70 16.02 -30.67
C GLY A 359 1.74 17.55 -30.50
N SER A 360 0.59 18.22 -30.56
CA SER A 360 0.47 19.67 -30.30
C SER A 360 -0.20 19.88 -28.91
N SER A 361 0.22 20.92 -28.20
CA SER A 361 -0.43 21.35 -26.95
C SER A 361 -1.43 22.46 -27.19
N GLY A 362 -2.51 22.48 -26.42
CA GLY A 362 -3.52 23.52 -26.42
C GLY A 362 -4.03 23.82 -25.03
N GLN A 363 -4.77 24.92 -24.90
CA GLN A 363 -5.46 25.31 -23.68
C GLN A 363 -6.88 25.75 -24.00
N VAL A 364 -7.81 25.39 -23.13
CA VAL A 364 -9.21 25.87 -23.18
C VAL A 364 -9.66 26.24 -21.78
N GLN A 365 -10.63 27.15 -21.71
CA GLN A 365 -11.31 27.47 -20.46
C GLN A 365 -12.71 26.87 -20.48
N LEU A 366 -13.10 26.28 -19.37
CA LEU A 366 -14.45 25.75 -19.18
C LEU A 366 -14.92 25.96 -17.73
N THR A 367 -16.21 25.83 -17.50
CA THR A 367 -16.80 25.81 -16.16
C THR A 367 -17.16 24.38 -15.83
N LEU A 368 -16.62 23.86 -14.73
CA LEU A 368 -16.93 22.52 -14.25
C LEU A 368 -18.41 22.39 -13.90
N LEU A 369 -19.00 21.23 -14.19
CA LEU A 369 -20.34 20.88 -13.77
C LEU A 369 -20.34 20.17 -12.41
N GLY A 370 -21.44 20.26 -11.66
CA GLY A 370 -21.69 19.34 -10.54
C GLY A 370 -22.35 18.08 -11.06
N GLU A 371 -21.74 16.94 -10.75
CA GLU A 371 -22.23 15.63 -11.16
C GLU A 371 -22.26 14.68 -9.97
N HIS A 372 -23.35 13.89 -9.87
CA HIS A 372 -23.38 12.78 -8.94
C HIS A 372 -22.58 11.61 -9.55
N PRO A 373 -21.55 11.09 -8.86
CA PRO A 373 -20.76 9.98 -9.38
C PRO A 373 -21.64 8.75 -9.62
N SER A 374 -21.78 8.34 -10.87
CA SER A 374 -22.64 7.22 -11.23
C SER A 374 -21.85 5.91 -11.35
N CYS A 375 -22.54 4.78 -11.10
CA CYS A 375 -22.00 3.44 -11.28
C CYS A 375 -22.28 2.86 -12.69
N ARG A 376 -22.42 3.70 -13.68
CA ARG A 376 -22.74 3.30 -15.05
C ARG A 376 -21.51 2.90 -15.83
#